data_154e32d723f4a8fce422c4c464deba09
#
_entry.id   154e32d723f4a8fce422c4c464deba09
#
_cell.length_a   1.000
_cell.length_b   1.000
_cell.length_c   1.000
_cell.angle_alpha   90.00
_cell.angle_beta   90.00
_cell.angle_gamma   90.00
#
_symmetry.space_group_name_H-M   'P 1'
#
loop_
_entity.id
_entity.type
_entity.pdbx_description
1 polymer ?
#
loop_
_entity_poly.entity_id
_entity_poly.type
_entity_poly.pdbx_seq_one_letter_code
_entity_poly.pdbx_strand_id
1 'polypeptide(L)'
;MRVGGQLASKPATMVDDAAAVLVEDDADDPGYASRGGWKLDGALDRLGGPEIEGRLCLDAGASTGGFTDVLLRRGARAVTCVDVGYGLLDWRLRTDDRVTVIDRTNVRLMQPTDLPYAPEVIVADLSFISLRLVLPALVACAAEGADLLPMVKPQFEVGKEAVGAGGVVRDPEQRAEAVRRIAAAAYDLGWGTRGVAASPLPGPSGNVEFFLWLRRGAGAPDPVRIGQVVEAGHDG
;
A
#
# COMPACT_ATOMS: atom_id res chain seq x y z
N MET A 1 15.96 7.02 -18.17
CA MET A 1 17.41 6.74 -18.25
C MET A 1 17.82 6.64 -19.69
N ARG A 2 18.92 7.31 -20.09
CA ARG A 2 19.53 7.21 -21.43
C ARG A 2 20.90 6.55 -21.31
N VAL A 3 21.22 5.70 -22.27
CA VAL A 3 22.51 5.01 -22.37
C VAL A 3 23.11 5.35 -23.74
N GLY A 4 24.28 5.95 -23.78
CA GLY A 4 24.89 6.44 -25.02
C GLY A 4 23.97 7.39 -25.82
N GLY A 5 23.13 8.18 -25.14
CA GLY A 5 22.15 9.10 -25.75
C GLY A 5 20.82 8.45 -26.17
N GLN A 6 20.69 7.12 -26.15
CA GLN A 6 19.46 6.40 -26.51
C GLN A 6 18.63 6.06 -25.27
N LEU A 7 17.30 6.10 -25.38
CA LEU A 7 16.39 5.74 -24.29
C LEU A 7 16.47 4.24 -23.99
N ALA A 8 16.89 3.88 -22.77
CA ALA A 8 16.86 2.50 -22.29
C ALA A 8 15.46 2.17 -21.78
N SER A 9 14.70 1.42 -22.56
CA SER A 9 13.30 1.05 -22.27
C SER A 9 13.16 -0.25 -21.48
N LYS A 10 14.25 -1.01 -21.29
CA LYS A 10 14.23 -2.29 -20.57
C LYS A 10 15.32 -2.33 -19.50
N PRO A 11 15.03 -2.85 -18.29
CA PRO A 11 16.03 -2.99 -17.23
C PRO A 11 17.23 -3.88 -17.63
N ALA A 12 17.00 -4.84 -18.53
CA ALA A 12 18.02 -5.78 -19.03
C ALA A 12 18.73 -5.27 -20.31
N THR A 13 18.70 -3.98 -20.59
CA THR A 13 19.46 -3.42 -21.72
C THR A 13 20.97 -3.61 -21.48
N MET A 14 21.64 -4.33 -22.37
CA MET A 14 23.10 -4.49 -22.32
C MET A 14 23.74 -3.12 -22.52
N VAL A 15 24.64 -2.77 -21.64
CA VAL A 15 25.34 -1.48 -21.61
C VAL A 15 26.83 -1.75 -21.74
N ASP A 16 27.51 -1.06 -22.64
CA ASP A 16 28.96 -1.09 -22.75
C ASP A 16 29.57 -0.36 -21.51
N ASP A 17 30.66 -0.89 -20.96
CA ASP A 17 31.35 -0.34 -19.78
C ASP A 17 31.77 1.13 -19.97
N ALA A 18 31.94 1.58 -21.22
CA ALA A 18 32.28 2.97 -21.58
C ALA A 18 31.05 3.84 -21.91
N ALA A 19 29.83 3.28 -21.91
CA ALA A 19 28.64 4.04 -22.27
C ALA A 19 28.23 5.01 -21.19
N ALA A 20 28.07 6.29 -21.56
CA ALA A 20 27.51 7.29 -20.65
C ALA A 20 26.08 6.96 -20.27
N VAL A 21 25.83 6.75 -18.99
CA VAL A 21 24.48 6.55 -18.43
C VAL A 21 23.98 7.87 -17.87
N LEU A 22 22.92 8.41 -18.46
CA LEU A 22 22.25 9.62 -17.97
C LEU A 22 20.91 9.21 -17.37
N VAL A 23 20.73 9.44 -16.07
CA VAL A 23 19.42 9.40 -15.42
C VAL A 23 18.91 10.84 -15.47
N GLU A 24 17.87 11.07 -16.27
CA GLU A 24 17.16 12.35 -16.26
C GLU A 24 16.29 12.35 -15.01
N ASP A 25 16.54 13.27 -14.09
CA ASP A 25 15.65 13.53 -12.98
C ASP A 25 14.40 14.21 -13.56
N ASP A 26 13.24 13.59 -13.35
CA ASP A 26 11.96 14.23 -13.63
C ASP A 26 11.75 15.29 -12.53
N ALA A 27 11.67 16.56 -12.90
CA ALA A 27 11.52 17.65 -11.93
C ALA A 27 10.22 17.51 -11.09
N ASP A 28 9.26 16.77 -11.61
CA ASP A 28 7.98 16.48 -10.95
C ASP A 28 8.01 15.17 -10.15
N ASP A 29 9.11 14.38 -10.21
CA ASP A 29 9.24 13.17 -9.41
C ASP A 29 9.64 13.52 -7.97
N PRO A 30 8.76 13.31 -6.97
CA PRO A 30 9.12 13.54 -5.57
C PRO A 30 10.24 12.64 -5.05
N GLY A 31 10.70 11.68 -5.85
CA GLY A 31 11.80 10.78 -5.51
C GLY A 31 11.47 9.86 -4.33
N TYR A 32 10.27 9.29 -4.30
CA TYR A 32 9.90 8.28 -3.28
C TYR A 32 10.82 7.06 -3.37
N ALA A 33 11.02 6.39 -2.23
CA ALA A 33 11.84 5.17 -2.13
C ALA A 33 11.37 4.06 -3.09
N SER A 34 10.11 4.08 -3.51
CA SER A 34 9.57 3.21 -4.57
C SER A 34 8.28 3.77 -5.16
N ARG A 35 7.79 3.14 -6.24
CA ARG A 35 6.47 3.42 -6.84
C ARG A 35 5.30 3.30 -5.86
N GLY A 36 5.47 2.56 -4.75
CA GLY A 36 4.51 2.48 -3.67
C GLY A 36 4.17 3.85 -3.10
N GLY A 37 5.15 4.76 -3.01
CA GLY A 37 4.93 6.12 -2.53
C GLY A 37 3.86 6.86 -3.31
N TRP A 38 3.93 6.84 -4.63
CA TRP A 38 2.90 7.45 -5.49
C TRP A 38 1.50 6.89 -5.24
N LYS A 39 1.40 5.57 -4.96
CA LYS A 39 0.12 4.92 -4.70
C LYS A 39 -0.53 5.43 -3.41
N LEU A 40 0.24 5.42 -2.31
CA LEU A 40 -0.28 5.86 -1.03
C LEU A 40 -0.56 7.36 -1.01
N ASP A 41 0.36 8.15 -1.54
CA ASP A 41 0.24 9.62 -1.54
C ASP A 41 -1.02 10.07 -2.28
N GLY A 42 -1.21 9.60 -3.52
CA GLY A 42 -2.42 9.91 -4.28
C GLY A 42 -3.70 9.30 -3.70
N ALA A 43 -3.63 8.16 -3.00
CA ALA A 43 -4.79 7.61 -2.31
C ALA A 43 -5.21 8.48 -1.12
N LEU A 44 -4.25 8.98 -0.33
CA LEU A 44 -4.50 9.90 0.78
C LEU A 44 -5.16 11.20 0.29
N ASP A 45 -4.70 11.75 -0.84
CA ASP A 45 -5.29 12.95 -1.44
C ASP A 45 -6.73 12.70 -1.93
N ARG A 46 -6.97 11.59 -2.63
CA ARG A 46 -8.31 11.20 -3.11
C ARG A 46 -9.30 10.93 -1.97
N LEU A 47 -8.83 10.37 -0.86
CA LEU A 47 -9.65 10.08 0.31
C LEU A 47 -9.88 11.33 1.18
N GLY A 48 -9.05 12.36 1.07
CA GLY A 48 -9.07 13.51 1.98
C GLY A 48 -8.67 13.15 3.41
N GLY A 49 -7.78 12.20 3.58
CA GLY A 49 -7.32 11.70 4.88
C GLY A 49 -6.98 10.20 4.88
N PRO A 50 -6.61 9.62 6.03
CA PRO A 50 -6.48 10.25 7.36
C PRO A 50 -5.30 11.23 7.44
N GLU A 51 -5.37 12.12 8.44
CA GLU A 51 -4.24 12.96 8.81
C GLU A 51 -3.08 12.12 9.35
N ILE A 52 -1.87 12.43 8.91
CA ILE A 52 -0.65 11.66 9.26
C ILE A 52 0.24 12.44 10.23
N GLU A 53 0.19 13.78 10.20
CA GLU A 53 1.07 14.62 10.99
C GLU A 53 0.99 14.28 12.49
N GLY A 54 2.15 14.10 13.10
CA GLY A 54 2.29 13.79 14.53
C GLY A 54 1.86 12.38 14.95
N ARG A 55 1.37 11.53 14.03
CA ARG A 55 0.82 10.20 14.34
C ARG A 55 1.92 9.13 14.40
N LEU A 56 1.67 8.12 15.21
CA LEU A 56 2.43 6.87 15.26
C LEU A 56 1.90 5.92 14.19
N CYS A 57 2.75 5.52 13.24
CA CYS A 57 2.34 4.78 12.07
C CYS A 57 2.93 3.35 12.04
N LEU A 58 2.22 2.45 11.38
CA LEU A 58 2.68 1.11 11.01
C LEU A 58 2.60 0.98 9.48
N ASP A 59 3.71 0.60 8.84
CA ASP A 59 3.79 0.18 7.45
C ASP A 59 3.93 -1.35 7.40
N ALA A 60 2.83 -2.04 7.10
CA ALA A 60 2.75 -3.49 7.03
C ALA A 60 3.00 -3.97 5.60
N GLY A 61 4.15 -4.63 5.38
CA GLY A 61 4.67 -4.95 4.06
C GLY A 61 5.52 -3.81 3.49
N ALA A 62 6.42 -3.26 4.32
CA ALA A 62 7.16 -2.05 3.99
C ALA A 62 8.06 -2.17 2.75
N SER A 63 8.56 -3.36 2.43
CA SER A 63 9.43 -3.62 1.27
C SER A 63 10.57 -2.58 1.20
N THR A 64 10.69 -1.85 0.09
CA THR A 64 11.70 -0.78 -0.09
C THR A 64 11.34 0.53 0.61
N GLY A 65 10.14 0.65 1.20
CA GLY A 65 9.76 1.79 2.03
C GLY A 65 8.98 2.90 1.33
N GLY A 66 8.33 2.59 0.20
CA GLY A 66 7.55 3.61 -0.50
C GLY A 66 6.45 4.23 0.36
N PHE A 67 5.71 3.42 1.11
CA PHE A 67 4.69 3.93 2.03
C PHE A 67 5.30 4.64 3.23
N THR A 68 6.35 4.08 3.80
CA THR A 68 7.12 4.71 4.90
C THR A 68 7.58 6.12 4.52
N ASP A 69 8.14 6.30 3.32
CA ASP A 69 8.63 7.60 2.83
C ASP A 69 7.49 8.64 2.77
N VAL A 70 6.31 8.25 2.28
CA VAL A 70 5.12 9.12 2.29
C VAL A 70 4.70 9.48 3.70
N LEU A 71 4.61 8.50 4.60
CA LEU A 71 4.21 8.75 6.00
C LEU A 71 5.16 9.75 6.67
N LEU A 72 6.48 9.59 6.49
CA LEU A 72 7.48 10.50 7.05
C LEU A 72 7.40 11.91 6.46
N ARG A 73 7.19 12.05 5.14
CA ARG A 73 7.03 13.34 4.46
C ARG A 73 5.74 14.05 4.85
N ARG A 74 4.67 13.29 5.15
CA ARG A 74 3.42 13.81 5.69
C ARG A 74 3.46 14.05 7.21
N GLY A 75 4.65 14.03 7.82
CA GLY A 75 4.86 14.43 9.20
C GLY A 75 4.58 13.35 10.25
N ALA A 76 4.61 12.07 9.90
CA ALA A 76 4.51 11.00 10.90
C ALA A 76 5.53 11.20 12.02
N ARG A 77 5.09 11.03 13.27
CA ARG A 77 5.94 11.12 14.47
C ARG A 77 6.92 9.96 14.53
N ALA A 78 6.47 8.75 14.18
CA ALA A 78 7.30 7.57 14.02
C ALA A 78 6.60 6.57 13.09
N VAL A 79 7.39 5.73 12.40
CA VAL A 79 6.90 4.66 11.53
C VAL A 79 7.58 3.35 11.92
N THR A 80 6.78 2.34 12.27
CA THR A 80 7.24 0.97 12.40
C THR A 80 7.05 0.25 11.07
N CYS A 81 8.12 -0.23 10.47
CA CYS A 81 8.15 -0.95 9.20
C CYS A 81 8.22 -2.45 9.48
N VAL A 82 7.21 -3.21 9.04
CA VAL A 82 7.16 -4.67 9.22
C VAL A 82 7.18 -5.35 7.86
N ASP A 83 8.10 -6.29 7.66
CA ASP A 83 8.17 -7.09 6.42
C ASP A 83 8.64 -8.53 6.70
N VAL A 84 8.18 -9.48 5.86
CA VAL A 84 8.69 -10.88 5.88
C VAL A 84 10.09 -10.99 5.29
N GLY A 85 10.50 -10.05 4.46
CA GLY A 85 11.85 -9.93 3.89
C GLY A 85 12.87 -9.49 4.93
N TYR A 86 14.10 -9.35 4.49
CA TYR A 86 15.21 -8.89 5.32
C TYR A 86 16.05 -7.86 4.56
N GLY A 87 16.28 -6.70 5.18
CA GLY A 87 17.18 -5.67 4.63
C GLY A 87 16.68 -5.04 3.34
N LEU A 88 15.37 -5.03 3.08
CA LEU A 88 14.78 -4.50 1.86
C LEU A 88 14.63 -2.97 1.91
N LEU A 89 14.42 -2.41 3.10
CA LEU A 89 14.14 -0.99 3.30
C LEU A 89 15.29 -0.11 2.79
N ASP A 90 14.98 0.93 2.04
CA ASP A 90 15.94 1.94 1.54
C ASP A 90 16.80 2.47 2.71
N TRP A 91 18.10 2.61 2.47
CA TRP A 91 19.05 3.02 3.50
C TRP A 91 18.71 4.37 4.14
N ARG A 92 18.22 5.33 3.36
CA ARG A 92 17.82 6.65 3.85
C ARG A 92 16.70 6.54 4.90
N LEU A 93 15.74 5.64 4.68
CA LEU A 93 14.65 5.39 5.60
C LEU A 93 15.10 4.57 6.82
N ARG A 94 15.95 3.58 6.59
CA ARG A 94 16.48 2.72 7.66
C ARG A 94 17.31 3.49 8.69
N THR A 95 17.93 4.61 8.28
CA THR A 95 18.75 5.46 9.15
C THR A 95 18.02 6.68 9.71
N ASP A 96 16.74 6.86 9.42
CA ASP A 96 15.89 7.91 10.02
C ASP A 96 15.52 7.52 11.45
N ASP A 97 15.80 8.39 12.41
CA ASP A 97 15.55 8.16 13.86
C ASP A 97 14.07 7.90 14.18
N ARG A 98 13.16 8.26 13.29
CA ARG A 98 11.72 8.02 13.42
C ARG A 98 11.30 6.61 12.96
N VAL A 99 12.21 5.84 12.34
CA VAL A 99 11.90 4.55 11.74
C VAL A 99 12.37 3.40 12.62
N THR A 100 11.47 2.47 12.91
CA THR A 100 11.77 1.19 13.53
C THR A 100 11.55 0.08 12.52
N VAL A 101 12.55 -0.77 12.27
CA VAL A 101 12.47 -1.85 11.29
C VAL A 101 12.32 -3.19 12.00
N ILE A 102 11.31 -3.96 11.62
CA ILE A 102 11.02 -5.32 12.10
C ILE A 102 10.99 -6.25 10.90
N ASP A 103 12.17 -6.72 10.51
CA ASP A 103 12.36 -7.66 9.40
C ASP A 103 11.92 -9.08 9.77
N ARG A 104 11.73 -9.96 8.79
CA ARG A 104 11.40 -11.39 8.92
C ARG A 104 10.15 -11.67 9.73
N THR A 105 9.19 -10.77 9.70
CA THR A 105 7.97 -10.84 10.49
C THR A 105 6.75 -11.00 9.60
N ASN A 106 5.99 -12.06 9.84
CA ASN A 106 4.74 -12.28 9.14
C ASN A 106 3.61 -11.48 9.82
N VAL A 107 3.13 -10.45 9.14
CA VAL A 107 2.06 -9.55 9.63
C VAL A 107 0.82 -10.31 10.11
N ARG A 108 0.49 -11.46 9.48
CA ARG A 108 -0.64 -12.30 9.92
C ARG A 108 -0.52 -12.81 11.35
N LEU A 109 0.71 -13.00 11.83
CA LEU A 109 1.00 -13.57 13.17
C LEU A 109 1.39 -12.49 14.18
N MET A 110 1.43 -11.23 13.76
CA MET A 110 1.86 -10.11 14.58
C MET A 110 0.94 -9.91 15.79
N GLN A 111 1.55 -9.60 16.92
CA GLN A 111 0.88 -9.31 18.19
C GLN A 111 1.18 -7.85 18.61
N PRO A 112 0.33 -7.21 19.43
CA PRO A 112 0.61 -5.88 19.97
C PRO A 112 1.96 -5.74 20.66
N THR A 113 2.43 -6.82 21.29
CA THR A 113 3.72 -6.88 22.00
C THR A 113 4.94 -6.89 21.10
N ASP A 114 4.76 -7.15 19.80
CA ASP A 114 5.85 -7.12 18.81
C ASP A 114 6.18 -5.69 18.35
N LEU A 115 5.28 -4.73 18.65
CA LEU A 115 5.40 -3.35 18.23
C LEU A 115 5.88 -2.44 19.38
N PRO A 116 6.69 -1.40 19.10
CA PRO A 116 7.16 -0.45 20.11
C PRO A 116 6.03 0.45 20.67
N TYR A 117 4.93 0.53 19.94
CA TYR A 117 3.73 1.32 20.31
C TYR A 117 2.49 0.78 19.57
N ALA A 118 1.31 1.13 20.06
CA ALA A 118 0.06 0.91 19.35
C ALA A 118 -0.07 1.96 18.22
N PRO A 119 -0.09 1.57 16.93
CA PRO A 119 -0.15 2.49 15.83
C PRO A 119 -1.52 3.17 15.72
N GLU A 120 -1.49 4.48 15.45
CA GLU A 120 -2.65 5.33 15.22
C GLU A 120 -3.05 5.38 13.75
N VAL A 121 -2.11 5.11 12.84
CA VAL A 121 -2.35 4.91 11.41
C VAL A 121 -1.64 3.64 10.98
N ILE A 122 -2.37 2.76 10.29
CA ILE A 122 -1.82 1.52 9.74
C ILE A 122 -2.03 1.55 8.23
N VAL A 123 -0.95 1.50 7.47
CA VAL A 123 -0.99 1.27 6.03
C VAL A 123 -0.54 -0.17 5.75
N ALA A 124 -1.06 -0.80 4.68
CA ALA A 124 -0.67 -2.16 4.35
C ALA A 124 -0.62 -2.39 2.83
N ASP A 125 0.55 -2.77 2.34
CA ASP A 125 0.81 -3.19 0.96
C ASP A 125 1.34 -4.63 0.93
N LEU A 126 0.43 -5.60 1.00
CA LEU A 126 0.76 -7.01 1.11
C LEU A 126 0.54 -7.75 -0.21
N SER A 127 1.38 -8.72 -0.50
CA SER A 127 1.29 -9.55 -1.70
C SER A 127 1.21 -11.04 -1.35
N PHE A 128 0.53 -11.81 -2.22
CA PHE A 128 0.40 -13.27 -2.11
C PHE A 128 -0.36 -13.76 -0.87
N ILE A 129 -1.16 -12.90 -0.26
CA ILE A 129 -2.03 -13.22 0.88
C ILE A 129 -3.32 -12.40 0.77
N SER A 130 -4.44 -12.99 1.18
CA SER A 130 -5.68 -12.25 1.32
C SER A 130 -5.65 -11.36 2.57
N LEU A 131 -6.08 -10.11 2.43
CA LEU A 131 -6.23 -9.18 3.55
C LEU A 131 -7.15 -9.71 4.65
N ARG A 132 -8.15 -10.56 4.30
CA ARG A 132 -9.02 -11.20 5.30
C ARG A 132 -8.26 -11.98 6.37
N LEU A 133 -7.10 -12.55 6.00
CA LEU A 133 -6.25 -13.31 6.93
C LEU A 133 -5.37 -12.41 7.79
N VAL A 134 -5.16 -11.17 7.38
CA VAL A 134 -4.24 -10.21 8.03
C VAL A 134 -4.99 -9.18 8.88
N LEU A 135 -6.19 -8.80 8.47
CA LEU A 135 -7.01 -7.81 9.18
C LEU A 135 -7.14 -8.09 10.70
N PRO A 136 -7.37 -9.34 11.17
CA PRO A 136 -7.44 -9.59 12.61
C PRO A 136 -6.18 -9.17 13.39
N ALA A 137 -4.99 -9.40 12.82
CA ALA A 137 -3.72 -8.99 13.44
C ALA A 137 -3.54 -7.46 13.42
N LEU A 138 -3.86 -6.81 12.29
CA LEU A 138 -3.77 -5.36 12.17
C LEU A 138 -4.69 -4.63 13.15
N VAL A 139 -5.96 -5.07 13.24
CA VAL A 139 -6.94 -4.46 14.16
C VAL A 139 -6.63 -4.71 15.63
N ALA A 140 -5.99 -5.85 15.96
CA ALA A 140 -5.55 -6.16 17.31
C ALA A 140 -4.40 -5.26 17.78
N CYS A 141 -3.52 -4.83 16.85
CA CYS A 141 -2.39 -3.96 17.13
C CYS A 141 -2.76 -2.48 17.16
N ALA A 142 -3.90 -2.09 16.59
CA ALA A 142 -4.29 -0.70 16.39
C ALA A 142 -4.61 0.01 17.71
N ALA A 143 -4.20 1.28 17.83
CA ALA A 143 -4.60 2.16 18.92
C ALA A 143 -6.11 2.42 18.88
N GLU A 144 -6.65 2.90 20.01
CA GLU A 144 -8.02 3.41 20.05
C GLU A 144 -8.15 4.63 19.10
N GLY A 145 -9.18 4.64 18.26
CA GLY A 145 -9.38 5.70 17.28
C GLY A 145 -8.42 5.70 16.09
N ALA A 146 -7.67 4.61 15.90
CA ALA A 146 -6.78 4.46 14.76
C ALA A 146 -7.52 4.41 13.41
N ASP A 147 -6.77 4.71 12.36
CA ASP A 147 -7.19 4.59 10.96
C ASP A 147 -6.38 3.48 10.27
N LEU A 148 -7.03 2.64 9.46
CA LEU A 148 -6.38 1.62 8.65
C LEU A 148 -6.58 1.92 7.16
N LEU A 149 -5.50 1.83 6.39
CA LEU A 149 -5.49 1.98 4.93
C LEU A 149 -4.86 0.75 4.24
N PRO A 150 -5.52 -0.41 4.27
CA PRO A 150 -5.04 -1.56 3.52
C PRO A 150 -5.27 -1.34 2.02
N MET A 151 -4.26 -1.70 1.20
CA MET A 151 -4.38 -1.74 -0.24
C MET A 151 -4.93 -3.10 -0.69
N VAL A 152 -6.17 -3.10 -1.19
CA VAL A 152 -6.83 -4.27 -1.75
C VAL A 152 -6.28 -4.57 -3.13
N LYS A 153 -5.76 -5.76 -3.31
CA LYS A 153 -5.26 -6.29 -4.58
C LYS A 153 -6.20 -7.39 -5.07
N PRO A 154 -7.11 -7.11 -6.01
CA PRO A 154 -8.12 -8.09 -6.43
C PRO A 154 -7.56 -9.45 -6.80
N GLN A 155 -6.38 -9.52 -7.40
CA GLN A 155 -5.73 -10.76 -7.79
C GLN A 155 -5.38 -11.71 -6.61
N PHE A 156 -5.35 -11.21 -5.38
CA PHE A 156 -5.13 -12.01 -4.18
C PHE A 156 -6.42 -12.25 -3.38
N GLU A 157 -7.54 -11.68 -3.81
CA GLU A 157 -8.83 -11.76 -3.12
C GLU A 157 -9.89 -12.59 -3.86
N VAL A 158 -9.77 -12.70 -5.19
CA VAL A 158 -10.64 -13.53 -6.02
C VAL A 158 -10.14 -14.97 -6.12
N GLY A 159 -10.98 -15.91 -6.51
CA GLY A 159 -10.58 -17.29 -6.80
C GLY A 159 -9.61 -17.38 -7.98
N LYS A 160 -8.84 -18.47 -8.06
CA LYS A 160 -7.84 -18.66 -9.12
C LYS A 160 -8.45 -18.64 -10.53
N GLU A 161 -9.68 -19.13 -10.67
CA GLU A 161 -10.47 -19.13 -11.92
C GLU A 161 -10.84 -17.73 -12.41
N ALA A 162 -10.89 -16.75 -11.51
CA ALA A 162 -11.20 -15.37 -11.80
C ALA A 162 -9.96 -14.54 -12.19
N VAL A 163 -8.77 -15.10 -11.98
CA VAL A 163 -7.51 -14.48 -12.35
C VAL A 163 -7.17 -14.85 -13.79
N GLY A 164 -7.23 -13.87 -14.70
CA GLY A 164 -6.96 -14.06 -16.12
C GLY A 164 -5.48 -14.26 -16.44
N ALA A 165 -5.19 -14.43 -17.72
CA ALA A 165 -3.83 -14.56 -18.21
C ALA A 165 -2.95 -13.39 -17.73
N GLY A 166 -1.73 -13.70 -17.28
CA GLY A 166 -0.78 -12.73 -16.72
C GLY A 166 -1.09 -12.32 -15.28
N GLY A 167 -2.02 -12.98 -14.58
CA GLY A 167 -2.32 -12.68 -13.18
C GLY A 167 -3.20 -11.43 -13.01
N VAL A 168 -3.98 -11.04 -14.05
CA VAL A 168 -4.74 -9.79 -14.05
C VAL A 168 -6.24 -10.06 -13.95
N VAL A 169 -6.90 -9.42 -12.99
CA VAL A 169 -8.36 -9.38 -12.84
C VAL A 169 -8.90 -8.24 -13.71
N ARG A 170 -9.53 -8.58 -14.84
CA ARG A 170 -10.02 -7.58 -15.81
C ARG A 170 -11.46 -7.18 -15.61
N ASP A 171 -12.28 -8.09 -15.09
CA ASP A 171 -13.70 -7.87 -14.86
C ASP A 171 -13.92 -6.86 -13.71
N PRO A 172 -14.54 -5.69 -13.97
CA PRO A 172 -14.81 -4.69 -12.93
C PRO A 172 -15.67 -5.23 -11.79
N GLU A 173 -16.64 -6.11 -12.07
CA GLU A 173 -17.48 -6.66 -11.02
C GLU A 173 -16.70 -7.56 -10.08
N GLN A 174 -15.79 -8.36 -10.58
CA GLN A 174 -14.88 -9.15 -9.74
C GLN A 174 -13.94 -8.30 -8.90
N ARG A 175 -13.46 -7.15 -9.42
CA ARG A 175 -12.69 -6.18 -8.64
C ARG A 175 -13.55 -5.58 -7.52
N ALA A 176 -14.79 -5.16 -7.85
CA ALA A 176 -15.72 -4.58 -6.89
C ALA A 176 -16.07 -5.59 -5.79
N GLU A 177 -16.29 -6.85 -6.16
CA GLU A 177 -16.56 -7.92 -5.21
C GLU A 177 -15.37 -8.18 -4.27
N ALA A 178 -14.13 -8.14 -4.79
CA ALA A 178 -12.94 -8.24 -3.96
C ALA A 178 -12.89 -7.12 -2.90
N VAL A 179 -13.13 -5.87 -3.31
CA VAL A 179 -13.14 -4.72 -2.38
C VAL A 179 -14.29 -4.86 -1.36
N ARG A 180 -15.51 -5.23 -1.78
CA ARG A 180 -16.66 -5.44 -0.88
C ARG A 180 -16.38 -6.51 0.17
N ARG A 181 -15.77 -7.62 -0.23
CA ARG A 181 -15.40 -8.72 0.70
C ARG A 181 -14.43 -8.28 1.77
N ILE A 182 -13.44 -7.48 1.43
CA ILE A 182 -12.48 -6.96 2.42
C ILE A 182 -13.14 -5.93 3.32
N ALA A 183 -13.95 -5.03 2.77
CA ALA A 183 -14.71 -4.05 3.56
C ALA A 183 -15.68 -4.71 4.52
N ALA A 184 -16.39 -5.77 4.08
CA ALA A 184 -17.29 -6.56 4.94
C ALA A 184 -16.52 -7.30 6.04
N ALA A 185 -15.38 -7.93 5.72
CA ALA A 185 -14.56 -8.62 6.71
C ALA A 185 -13.99 -7.64 7.78
N ALA A 186 -13.66 -6.41 7.40
CA ALA A 186 -13.27 -5.37 8.35
C ALA A 186 -14.47 -4.94 9.22
N TYR A 187 -15.65 -4.79 8.62
CA TYR A 187 -16.88 -4.43 9.35
C TYR A 187 -17.27 -5.47 10.40
N ASP A 188 -17.13 -6.76 10.09
CA ASP A 188 -17.35 -7.86 11.03
C ASP A 188 -16.39 -7.80 12.24
N LEU A 189 -15.21 -7.17 12.08
CA LEU A 189 -14.25 -6.88 13.15
C LEU A 189 -14.52 -5.54 13.86
N GLY A 190 -15.63 -4.86 13.55
CA GLY A 190 -15.99 -3.56 14.11
C GLY A 190 -15.33 -2.35 13.45
N TRP A 191 -14.72 -2.54 12.26
CA TRP A 191 -14.07 -1.49 11.49
C TRP A 191 -14.85 -1.14 10.23
N GLY A 192 -15.64 -0.06 10.30
CA GLY A 192 -16.43 0.40 9.17
C GLY A 192 -15.59 1.19 8.15
N THR A 193 -16.20 1.46 7.00
CA THR A 193 -15.56 2.13 5.87
C THR A 193 -15.82 3.63 5.90
N ARG A 194 -14.76 4.44 5.92
CA ARG A 194 -14.79 5.91 5.78
C ARG A 194 -14.69 6.33 4.34
N GLY A 195 -13.96 5.57 3.52
CA GLY A 195 -13.76 5.87 2.13
C GLY A 195 -13.14 4.71 1.35
N VAL A 196 -13.22 4.82 0.04
CA VAL A 196 -12.57 3.92 -0.92
C VAL A 196 -11.99 4.76 -2.04
N ALA A 197 -10.76 4.44 -2.47
CA ALA A 197 -10.10 5.09 -3.60
C ALA A 197 -9.36 4.06 -4.45
N ALA A 198 -9.35 4.25 -5.76
CA ALA A 198 -8.46 3.51 -6.63
C ALA A 198 -7.03 4.05 -6.46
N SER A 199 -6.05 3.16 -6.50
CA SER A 199 -4.64 3.55 -6.57
C SER A 199 -4.39 4.36 -7.84
N PRO A 200 -3.62 5.48 -7.78
CA PRO A 200 -3.30 6.25 -8.98
C PRO A 200 -2.39 5.49 -9.97
N LEU A 201 -1.72 4.47 -9.49
CA LEU A 201 -0.85 3.62 -10.32
C LEU A 201 -1.29 2.16 -10.26
N PRO A 202 -1.23 1.45 -11.40
CA PRO A 202 -1.48 0.01 -11.42
C PRO A 202 -0.37 -0.77 -10.72
N GLY A 203 -0.69 -2.00 -10.30
CA GLY A 203 0.27 -3.00 -9.89
C GLY A 203 1.24 -3.37 -11.01
N PRO A 204 2.34 -4.09 -10.71
CA PRO A 204 3.39 -4.43 -11.69
C PRO A 204 2.88 -5.17 -12.93
N SER A 205 1.82 -5.98 -12.78
CA SER A 205 1.20 -6.75 -13.88
C SER A 205 0.03 -6.00 -14.54
N GLY A 206 -0.27 -4.77 -14.13
CA GLY A 206 -1.37 -3.96 -14.65
C GLY A 206 -2.71 -4.15 -13.92
N ASN A 207 -2.72 -4.80 -12.76
CA ASN A 207 -3.92 -4.86 -11.93
C ASN A 207 -4.28 -3.47 -11.37
N VAL A 208 -5.57 -3.14 -11.37
CA VAL A 208 -6.08 -2.00 -10.61
C VAL A 208 -6.15 -2.42 -9.14
N GLU A 209 -5.60 -1.58 -8.28
CA GLU A 209 -5.54 -1.79 -6.83
C GLU A 209 -6.33 -0.69 -6.13
N PHE A 210 -6.84 -0.95 -4.93
CA PHE A 210 -7.75 -0.05 -4.24
C PHE A 210 -7.34 0.13 -2.79
N PHE A 211 -7.49 1.34 -2.24
CA PHE A 211 -7.35 1.61 -0.82
C PHE A 211 -8.72 1.67 -0.16
N LEU A 212 -8.83 1.02 1.00
CA LEU A 212 -9.95 1.20 1.91
C LEU A 212 -9.48 2.06 3.09
N TRP A 213 -10.20 3.12 3.41
CA TRP A 213 -10.03 3.82 4.67
C TRP A 213 -11.02 3.28 5.67
N LEU A 214 -10.50 2.58 6.67
CA LEU A 214 -11.27 1.89 7.70
C LEU A 214 -11.05 2.56 9.05
N ARG A 215 -12.12 2.65 9.85
CA ARG A 215 -12.07 3.19 11.22
C ARG A 215 -13.06 2.46 12.12
N ARG A 216 -12.66 2.23 13.37
CA ARG A 216 -13.56 1.60 14.36
C ARG A 216 -14.82 2.45 14.55
N GLY A 217 -15.99 1.80 14.51
CA GLY A 217 -17.29 2.44 14.66
C GLY A 217 -17.76 3.31 13.48
N ALA A 218 -17.02 3.33 12.36
CA ALA A 218 -17.54 3.92 11.12
C ALA A 218 -18.68 3.06 10.54
N GLY A 219 -19.43 3.63 9.59
CA GLY A 219 -20.57 2.97 8.96
C GLY A 219 -20.22 1.72 8.17
N ALA A 220 -21.24 0.93 7.84
CA ALA A 220 -21.10 -0.21 6.95
C ALA A 220 -20.53 0.22 5.58
N PRO A 221 -19.83 -0.66 4.86
CA PRO A 221 -19.35 -0.37 3.52
C PRO A 221 -20.53 -0.07 2.57
N ASP A 222 -20.39 0.97 1.77
CA ASP A 222 -21.36 1.32 0.73
C ASP A 222 -21.03 0.58 -0.57
N PRO A 223 -21.79 -0.45 -0.96
CA PRO A 223 -21.50 -1.23 -2.15
C PRO A 223 -21.66 -0.43 -3.46
N VAL A 224 -22.51 0.59 -3.46
CA VAL A 224 -22.72 1.45 -4.63
C VAL A 224 -21.50 2.32 -4.84
N ARG A 225 -21.01 2.96 -3.77
CA ARG A 225 -19.80 3.78 -3.81
C ARG A 225 -18.58 2.96 -4.22
N ILE A 226 -18.43 1.73 -3.70
CA ILE A 226 -17.36 0.82 -4.10
C ILE A 226 -17.44 0.54 -5.61
N GLY A 227 -18.63 0.21 -6.13
CA GLY A 227 -18.84 -0.03 -7.57
C GLY A 227 -18.40 1.16 -8.41
N GLN A 228 -18.83 2.38 -8.06
CA GLN A 228 -18.46 3.61 -8.77
C GLN A 228 -16.94 3.84 -8.82
N VAL A 229 -16.23 3.67 -7.69
CA VAL A 229 -14.79 3.85 -7.64
C VAL A 229 -14.06 2.79 -8.47
N VAL A 230 -14.54 1.55 -8.46
CA VAL A 230 -13.95 0.47 -9.24
C VAL A 230 -14.15 0.69 -10.74
N GLU A 231 -15.30 1.18 -11.15
CA GLU A 231 -15.61 1.49 -12.55
C GLU A 231 -14.77 2.67 -13.08
N ALA A 232 -14.59 3.71 -12.26
CA ALA A 232 -13.72 4.84 -12.59
C ALA A 232 -12.24 4.44 -12.72
N GLY A 233 -11.79 3.43 -11.94
CA GLY A 233 -10.42 2.92 -12.01
C GLY A 233 -9.37 3.96 -11.61
N HIS A 234 -8.25 4.02 -12.37
CA HIS A 234 -7.12 4.94 -12.07
C HIS A 234 -7.46 6.41 -12.31
N ASP A 235 -8.46 6.69 -13.15
CA ASP A 235 -8.82 8.04 -13.60
C ASP A 235 -9.87 8.71 -12.69
N GLY A 236 -10.31 7.98 -11.64
CA GLY A 236 -11.37 8.41 -10.71
C GLY A 236 -10.87 9.01 -9.40
#